data_3550bb9b8266ef7028b0038ef94f7246
#
_entry.id   3550bb9b8266ef7028b0038ef94f7246
#
_cell.length_a   1.000
_cell.length_b   1.000
_cell.length_c   1.000
_cell.angle_alpha   90.00
_cell.angle_beta   90.00
_cell.angle_gamma   90.00
#
_symmetry.space_group_name_H-M   'P 1'
#
loop_
_entity.id
_entity.type
_entity.pdbx_description
1 polymer ?
#
loop_
_entity_poly.entity_id
_entity_poly.type
_entity_poly.pdbx_seq_one_letter_code
_entity_poly.pdbx_strand_id
1 'polypeptide(L)'
;MKWIRRNKDSQNLTNLNLDFNFTNQMLASLTKVVKTSATTKKKEEKQQDVFYWSEGSIAVGRVGDTNVSSFKKVKTDALTVGADKFTNNGGIRGLAFRFGKNDIDVGTAGSNLDTNTYNLTHYTSSPIEDDTKFIDTVFGVGILNSDILSVLDGKRVTADRKGRQIYGTIKLKDEI
;
A
#
# COMPACT_ATOMS: atom_id res chain seq x y z
N MET A 1 0.86 34.31 -10.08
CA MET A 1 -0.06 33.45 -9.28
C MET A 1 -0.41 32.12 -9.95
N LYS A 2 -0.67 32.03 -11.27
CA LYS A 2 -0.98 30.77 -11.98
C LYS A 2 0.13 29.71 -11.94
N TRP A 3 1.40 30.12 -11.90
CA TRP A 3 2.55 29.22 -11.88
C TRP A 3 2.75 28.53 -10.52
N ILE A 4 2.48 29.24 -9.41
CA ILE A 4 2.54 28.70 -8.05
C ILE A 4 1.46 27.64 -7.80
N ARG A 5 0.24 27.84 -8.35
CA ARG A 5 -0.82 26.83 -8.30
C ARG A 5 -0.41 25.52 -9.01
N ARG A 6 0.19 25.65 -10.20
CA ARG A 6 0.59 24.51 -11.01
C ARG A 6 1.66 23.65 -10.33
N ASN A 7 2.60 24.29 -9.65
CA ASN A 7 3.68 23.60 -8.94
C ASN A 7 3.22 22.93 -7.64
N LYS A 8 2.23 23.52 -6.95
CA LYS A 8 1.60 22.92 -5.76
C LYS A 8 0.69 21.75 -6.10
N ASP A 9 -0.02 21.82 -7.21
CA ASP A 9 -0.90 20.71 -7.65
C ASP A 9 -0.07 19.50 -8.09
N SER A 10 1.08 19.70 -8.73
CA SER A 10 1.99 18.60 -9.07
C SER A 10 2.71 18.02 -7.83
N GLN A 11 3.08 18.84 -6.85
CA GLN A 11 3.66 18.36 -5.59
C GLN A 11 2.64 17.64 -4.72
N ASN A 12 1.36 18.05 -4.72
CA ASN A 12 0.30 17.35 -4.01
C ASN A 12 -0.08 16.03 -4.67
N LEU A 13 0.13 15.87 -5.98
CA LEU A 13 -0.04 14.58 -6.66
C LEU A 13 1.12 13.60 -6.34
N THR A 14 2.33 14.12 -6.08
CA THR A 14 3.47 13.30 -5.64
C THR A 14 3.46 12.99 -4.15
N ASN A 15 2.86 13.84 -3.33
CA ASN A 15 2.71 13.67 -1.88
C ASN A 15 1.36 13.04 -1.47
N LEU A 16 0.56 12.53 -2.42
CA LEU A 16 -0.53 11.64 -2.06
C LEU A 16 0.09 10.39 -1.42
N ASN A 17 -0.10 10.29 -0.14
CA ASN A 17 0.40 9.31 0.81
C ASN A 17 -0.20 7.92 0.56
N LEU A 18 -0.22 7.47 -0.71
CA LEU A 18 -0.70 6.18 -1.13
C LEU A 18 0.18 5.05 -0.55
N ASP A 19 1.48 5.35 -0.36
CA ASP A 19 2.44 4.38 0.13
C ASP A 19 2.36 4.16 1.64
N PHE A 20 2.03 5.19 2.42
CA PHE A 20 1.87 5.05 3.87
C PHE A 20 0.63 4.24 4.26
N ASN A 21 -0.48 4.42 3.55
CA ASN A 21 -1.67 3.60 3.77
C ASN A 21 -1.44 2.14 3.40
N PHE A 22 -0.66 1.87 2.34
CA PHE A 22 -0.32 0.52 1.94
C PHE A 22 0.54 -0.19 2.98
N THR A 23 1.62 0.43 3.46
CA THR A 23 2.50 -0.13 4.48
C THR A 23 1.75 -0.38 5.78
N ASN A 24 0.87 0.53 6.20
CA ASN A 24 0.04 0.37 7.39
C ASN A 24 -1.01 -0.72 7.21
N GLN A 25 -1.63 -0.85 6.04
CA GLN A 25 -2.56 -1.94 5.72
C GLN A 25 -1.84 -3.29 5.73
N MET A 26 -0.65 -3.39 5.13
CA MET A 26 0.18 -4.60 5.18
C MET A 26 0.57 -4.97 6.60
N LEU A 27 0.97 -4.01 7.43
CA LEU A 27 1.27 -4.25 8.84
C LEU A 27 0.04 -4.69 9.64
N ALA A 28 -1.13 -4.12 9.36
CA ALA A 28 -2.40 -4.55 9.96
C ALA A 28 -2.79 -5.96 9.54
N SER A 29 -2.62 -6.29 8.26
CA SER A 29 -2.86 -7.64 7.71
C SER A 29 -1.91 -8.65 8.33
N LEU A 30 -0.62 -8.34 8.45
CA LEU A 30 0.37 -9.16 9.14
C LEU A 30 -0.01 -9.43 10.60
N THR A 31 -0.44 -8.40 11.32
CA THR A 31 -0.87 -8.54 12.72
C THR A 31 -2.07 -9.48 12.83
N LYS A 32 -3.01 -9.42 11.89
CA LYS A 32 -4.19 -10.30 11.85
C LYS A 32 -3.79 -11.75 11.53
N VAL A 33 -2.91 -11.95 10.54
CA VAL A 33 -2.40 -13.28 10.14
C VAL A 33 -1.61 -13.91 11.27
N VAL A 34 -0.71 -13.17 11.92
CA VAL A 34 0.07 -13.65 13.07
C VAL A 34 -0.84 -14.07 14.22
N LYS A 35 -1.87 -13.29 14.57
CA LYS A 35 -2.84 -13.66 15.61
C LYS A 35 -3.62 -14.93 15.25
N THR A 36 -4.07 -15.06 14.02
CA THR A 36 -4.81 -16.24 13.55
C THR A 36 -3.92 -17.48 13.56
N SER A 37 -2.67 -17.34 13.13
CA SER A 37 -1.70 -18.43 13.09
C SER A 37 -1.21 -18.86 14.49
N ALA A 38 -1.04 -17.93 15.41
CA ALA A 38 -0.67 -18.24 16.80
C ALA A 38 -1.77 -19.04 17.54
N THR A 39 -3.04 -18.79 17.20
CA THR A 39 -4.17 -19.54 17.78
C THR A 39 -4.23 -20.96 17.25
N THR A 40 -3.76 -21.23 16.04
CA THR A 40 -3.76 -22.56 15.42
C THR A 40 -2.59 -23.44 15.89
N LYS A 41 -1.52 -22.85 16.45
CA LYS A 41 -0.31 -23.58 16.90
C LYS A 41 -0.50 -24.51 18.10
N LYS A 42 -1.65 -24.58 18.73
CA LYS A 42 -1.88 -25.47 19.89
C LYS A 42 -2.19 -26.93 19.52
N LYS A 43 -2.07 -27.32 18.25
CA LYS A 43 -2.23 -28.72 17.81
C LYS A 43 -1.23 -29.10 16.73
N GLU A 44 -0.33 -30.02 17.11
CA GLU A 44 0.44 -30.98 16.31
C GLU A 44 1.66 -30.47 15.51
N GLU A 45 2.79 -31.06 15.90
CA GLU A 45 3.99 -31.25 15.10
C GLU A 45 3.66 -31.91 13.75
N LYS A 46 4.26 -31.38 12.72
CA LYS A 46 4.50 -31.86 11.36
C LYS A 46 3.76 -31.10 10.26
N GLN A 47 4.63 -30.66 9.40
CA GLN A 47 4.44 -30.11 8.06
C GLN A 47 4.56 -28.59 8.02
N GLN A 48 5.56 -28.12 7.24
CA GLN A 48 5.69 -26.72 6.84
C GLN A 48 4.55 -26.38 5.87
N ASP A 49 3.36 -26.24 6.39
CA ASP A 49 2.21 -25.88 5.57
C ASP A 49 2.37 -24.43 5.09
N VAL A 50 2.17 -24.24 3.82
CA VAL A 50 2.08 -22.91 3.22
C VAL A 50 0.62 -22.48 3.32
N PHE A 51 0.41 -21.31 3.93
CA PHE A 51 -0.92 -20.70 4.07
C PHE A 51 -1.11 -19.67 2.96
N TYR A 52 -2.24 -19.72 2.29
CA TYR A 52 -2.63 -18.75 1.27
C TYR A 52 -3.69 -17.82 1.80
N TRP A 53 -3.60 -16.56 1.47
CA TRP A 53 -4.56 -15.56 1.88
C TRP A 53 -4.81 -14.53 0.78
N SER A 54 -5.92 -13.83 0.86
CA SER A 54 -6.25 -12.73 -0.03
C SER A 54 -6.97 -11.62 0.74
N GLU A 55 -6.76 -10.38 0.31
CA GLU A 55 -7.39 -9.19 0.87
C GLU A 55 -7.78 -8.24 -0.24
N GLY A 56 -9.04 -7.78 -0.23
CA GLY A 56 -9.53 -6.71 -1.07
C GLY A 56 -9.64 -5.41 -0.27
N SER A 57 -9.35 -4.27 -0.86
CA SER A 57 -9.56 -2.98 -0.24
C SER A 57 -10.17 -1.98 -1.22
N ILE A 58 -11.13 -1.18 -0.72
CA ILE A 58 -11.74 -0.07 -1.44
C ILE A 58 -11.66 1.14 -0.53
N ALA A 59 -11.13 2.24 -1.05
CA ALA A 59 -11.11 3.51 -0.34
C ALA A 59 -11.65 4.62 -1.23
N VAL A 60 -12.48 5.48 -0.65
CA VAL A 60 -13.00 6.66 -1.32
C VAL A 60 -12.71 7.86 -0.44
N GLY A 61 -12.03 8.84 -1.01
CA GLY A 61 -11.68 10.08 -0.32
C GLY A 61 -12.13 11.31 -1.09
N ARG A 62 -12.36 12.39 -0.36
CA ARG A 62 -12.66 13.70 -0.92
C ARG A 62 -11.88 14.76 -0.17
N VAL A 63 -11.16 15.60 -0.90
CA VAL A 63 -10.48 16.78 -0.35
C VAL A 63 -11.15 18.00 -0.94
N GLY A 64 -11.64 18.90 -0.10
CA GLY A 64 -12.27 20.14 -0.53
C GLY A 64 -11.29 21.13 -1.15
N ASP A 65 -11.83 22.16 -1.79
CA ASP A 65 -11.05 23.28 -2.32
C ASP A 65 -10.40 24.05 -1.16
N THR A 66 -9.19 24.50 -1.41
CA THR A 66 -8.49 25.47 -0.58
C THR A 66 -8.03 26.65 -1.43
N ASN A 67 -7.57 27.73 -0.80
CA ASN A 67 -7.04 28.90 -1.54
C ASN A 67 -5.85 28.55 -2.46
N VAL A 68 -5.30 27.35 -2.34
CA VAL A 68 -4.05 26.93 -3.02
C VAL A 68 -4.16 25.56 -3.71
N SER A 69 -5.25 24.83 -3.53
CA SER A 69 -5.46 23.52 -4.18
C SER A 69 -6.91 23.33 -4.61
N SER A 70 -7.09 22.75 -5.77
CA SER A 70 -8.40 22.37 -6.29
C SER A 70 -8.95 21.15 -5.53
N PHE A 71 -10.26 21.04 -5.50
CA PHE A 71 -10.98 19.86 -5.06
C PHE A 71 -10.40 18.58 -5.68
N LYS A 72 -10.33 17.51 -4.88
CA LYS A 72 -9.91 16.17 -5.33
C LYS A 72 -10.88 15.12 -4.84
N LYS A 73 -11.21 14.21 -5.72
CA LYS A 73 -11.91 12.97 -5.40
C LYS A 73 -10.96 11.81 -5.71
N VAL A 74 -10.76 10.94 -4.74
CA VAL A 74 -9.84 9.80 -4.83
C VAL A 74 -10.65 8.53 -4.64
N LYS A 75 -10.49 7.60 -5.56
CA LYS A 75 -11.01 6.24 -5.43
C LYS A 75 -9.83 5.28 -5.59
N THR A 76 -9.68 4.37 -4.64
CA THR A 76 -8.65 3.32 -4.65
C THR A 76 -9.32 1.98 -4.53
N ASP A 77 -9.04 1.09 -5.46
CA ASP A 77 -9.42 -0.31 -5.43
C ASP A 77 -8.15 -1.15 -5.43
N ALA A 78 -8.05 -2.16 -4.58
CA ALA A 78 -6.90 -3.03 -4.58
C ALA A 78 -7.22 -4.47 -4.18
N LEU A 79 -6.45 -5.40 -4.71
CA LEU A 79 -6.44 -6.80 -4.36
C LEU A 79 -5.02 -7.23 -4.01
N THR A 80 -4.86 -7.85 -2.87
CA THR A 80 -3.61 -8.45 -2.43
C THR A 80 -3.81 -9.95 -2.27
N VAL A 81 -2.87 -10.73 -2.77
CA VAL A 81 -2.80 -12.17 -2.54
C VAL A 81 -1.45 -12.51 -1.97
N GLY A 82 -1.40 -13.44 -1.04
CA GLY A 82 -0.15 -13.79 -0.37
C GLY A 82 -0.08 -15.26 0.01
N ALA A 83 1.14 -15.66 0.27
CA ALA A 83 1.46 -16.98 0.80
C ALA A 83 2.53 -16.84 1.89
N ASP A 84 2.32 -17.50 3.00
CA ASP A 84 3.27 -17.52 4.10
C ASP A 84 3.45 -18.91 4.70
N LYS A 85 4.51 -19.05 5.47
CA LYS A 85 4.80 -20.26 6.21
C LYS A 85 5.45 -19.94 7.55
N PHE A 86 5.26 -20.84 8.50
CA PHE A 86 5.99 -20.78 9.75
C PHE A 86 7.47 -21.07 9.54
N THR A 87 8.30 -20.42 10.33
CA THR A 87 9.72 -20.69 10.44
C THR A 87 10.00 -21.57 11.65
N ASN A 88 11.15 -22.28 11.64
CA ASN A 88 11.51 -23.22 12.73
C ASN A 88 11.64 -22.54 14.09
N ASN A 89 11.94 -21.24 14.12
CA ASN A 89 12.04 -20.42 15.34
C ASN A 89 10.69 -19.83 15.81
N GLY A 90 9.57 -20.30 15.27
CA GLY A 90 8.25 -19.81 15.70
C GLY A 90 7.77 -18.56 15.01
N GLY A 91 8.54 -17.99 14.10
CA GLY A 91 8.14 -16.83 13.30
C GLY A 91 7.34 -17.20 12.06
N ILE A 92 7.04 -16.20 11.26
CA ILE A 92 6.34 -16.30 9.98
C ILE A 92 7.15 -15.56 8.92
N ARG A 93 7.20 -16.10 7.70
CA ARG A 93 7.70 -15.40 6.52
C ARG A 93 6.81 -15.64 5.32
N GLY A 94 6.64 -14.63 4.49
CA GLY A 94 5.75 -14.74 3.34
C GLY A 94 6.10 -13.80 2.21
N LEU A 95 5.38 -14.01 1.11
CA LEU A 95 5.37 -13.16 -0.06
C LEU A 95 3.94 -12.74 -0.34
N ALA A 96 3.75 -11.50 -0.74
CA ALA A 96 2.47 -10.97 -1.17
C ALA A 96 2.62 -10.22 -2.49
N PHE A 97 1.63 -10.37 -3.34
CA PHE A 97 1.48 -9.58 -4.56
C PHE A 97 0.23 -8.73 -4.45
N ARG A 98 0.37 -7.43 -4.73
CA ARG A 98 -0.73 -6.48 -4.72
C ARG A 98 -0.90 -5.85 -6.09
N PHE A 99 -2.13 -5.84 -6.56
CA PHE A 99 -2.62 -5.01 -7.64
C PHE A 99 -3.48 -3.89 -7.05
N GLY A 100 -3.23 -2.65 -7.44
CA GLY A 100 -4.01 -1.50 -7.01
C GLY A 100 -4.34 -0.59 -8.19
N LYS A 101 -5.53 -0.01 -8.17
CA LYS A 101 -5.98 1.02 -9.08
C LYS A 101 -6.39 2.26 -8.29
N ASN A 102 -5.86 3.42 -8.70
CA ASN A 102 -6.20 4.70 -8.10
C ASN A 102 -6.74 5.61 -9.20
N ASP A 103 -7.95 6.11 -9.01
CA ASP A 103 -8.59 7.10 -9.86
C ASP A 103 -8.68 8.41 -9.07
N ILE A 104 -8.13 9.49 -9.61
CA ILE A 104 -8.08 10.79 -8.94
C ILE A 104 -8.64 11.84 -9.88
N ASP A 105 -9.83 12.36 -9.57
CA ASP A 105 -10.42 13.51 -10.23
C ASP A 105 -9.95 14.81 -9.56
N VAL A 106 -9.53 15.79 -10.34
CA VAL A 106 -9.02 17.08 -9.86
C VAL A 106 -9.82 18.24 -10.42
N GLY A 107 -10.43 19.02 -9.52
CA GLY A 107 -11.23 20.19 -9.89
C GLY A 107 -12.50 19.83 -10.67
N THR A 108 -13.11 20.81 -11.29
CA THR A 108 -14.33 20.68 -12.07
C THR A 108 -14.11 20.67 -13.59
N ALA A 109 -12.86 20.90 -14.03
CA ALA A 109 -12.50 20.99 -15.45
C ALA A 109 -12.31 19.64 -16.14
N GLY A 110 -12.39 18.51 -15.39
CA GLY A 110 -12.24 17.16 -15.92
C GLY A 110 -10.78 16.69 -16.01
N SER A 111 -9.88 17.29 -15.23
CA SER A 111 -8.52 16.74 -15.05
C SER A 111 -8.57 15.49 -14.19
N ASN A 112 -7.84 14.44 -14.59
CA ASN A 112 -7.75 13.20 -13.83
C ASN A 112 -6.35 12.60 -13.87
N LEU A 113 -6.11 11.70 -12.91
CA LEU A 113 -4.92 10.87 -12.84
C LEU A 113 -5.35 9.44 -12.49
N ASP A 114 -5.16 8.55 -13.42
CA ASP A 114 -5.39 7.12 -13.24
C ASP A 114 -4.05 6.43 -13.04
N THR A 115 -3.94 5.62 -12.00
CA THR A 115 -2.68 4.90 -11.70
C THR A 115 -2.95 3.44 -11.39
N ASN A 116 -2.29 2.55 -12.13
CA ASN A 116 -2.22 1.13 -11.82
C ASN A 116 -0.90 0.82 -11.13
N THR A 117 -0.96 0.09 -10.02
CA THR A 117 0.21 -0.30 -9.23
C THR A 117 0.31 -1.81 -9.11
N TYR A 118 1.52 -2.33 -9.21
CA TYR A 118 1.85 -3.74 -9.05
C TYR A 118 3.00 -3.84 -8.07
N ASN A 119 2.80 -4.52 -6.95
CA ASN A 119 3.79 -4.61 -5.89
C ASN A 119 4.06 -6.07 -5.53
N LEU A 120 5.32 -6.38 -5.35
CA LEU A 120 5.78 -7.63 -4.74
C LEU A 120 6.40 -7.31 -3.39
N THR A 121 5.93 -7.95 -2.34
CA THR A 121 6.32 -7.70 -0.96
C THR A 121 6.80 -8.99 -0.32
N HIS A 122 7.96 -8.95 0.30
CA HIS A 122 8.44 -9.95 1.25
C HIS A 122 8.20 -9.43 2.66
N TYR A 123 7.73 -10.30 3.56
CA TYR A 123 7.52 -9.96 4.95
C TYR A 123 7.95 -11.09 5.87
N THR A 124 8.39 -10.71 7.05
CA THR A 124 8.72 -11.64 8.12
C THR A 124 8.25 -11.10 9.47
N SER A 125 7.88 -12.00 10.36
CA SER A 125 7.73 -11.74 11.78
C SER A 125 8.53 -12.80 12.51
N SER A 126 9.56 -12.39 13.23
CA SER A 126 10.48 -13.32 13.92
C SER A 126 10.52 -13.00 15.40
N PRO A 127 10.37 -14.01 16.28
CA PRO A 127 10.56 -13.81 17.70
C PRO A 127 12.03 -13.47 18.01
N ILE A 128 12.21 -12.56 18.97
CA ILE A 128 13.49 -12.17 19.56
C ILE A 128 13.31 -12.40 21.04
N GLU A 129 14.19 -13.13 21.67
CA GLU A 129 14.17 -13.41 23.12
C GLU A 129 12.79 -13.76 23.70
N ASP A 130 12.68 -14.92 24.30
CA ASP A 130 11.56 -15.38 25.15
C ASP A 130 10.14 -15.33 24.55
N ASP A 131 9.98 -15.37 23.22
CA ASP A 131 8.66 -15.38 22.53
C ASP A 131 7.71 -14.18 22.86
N THR A 132 8.18 -13.21 23.64
CA THR A 132 7.41 -12.00 23.99
C THR A 132 7.72 -10.81 23.07
N LYS A 133 8.88 -10.84 22.41
CA LYS A 133 9.32 -9.78 21.51
C LYS A 133 9.42 -10.28 20.08
N PHE A 134 8.96 -9.48 19.16
CA PHE A 134 9.00 -9.80 17.73
C PHE A 134 9.62 -8.66 16.93
N ILE A 135 10.38 -9.03 15.91
CA ILE A 135 10.78 -8.11 14.84
C ILE A 135 9.98 -8.41 13.60
N ASP A 136 9.18 -7.42 13.19
CA ASP A 136 8.44 -7.45 11.94
C ASP A 136 9.22 -6.69 10.88
N THR A 137 9.47 -7.32 9.74
CA THR A 137 10.15 -6.70 8.61
C THR A 137 9.28 -6.84 7.36
N VAL A 138 9.11 -5.75 6.64
CA VAL A 138 8.46 -5.72 5.34
C VAL A 138 9.41 -5.05 4.36
N PHE A 139 9.59 -5.66 3.21
CA PHE A 139 10.35 -5.10 2.09
C PHE A 139 9.62 -5.40 0.79
N GLY A 140 9.48 -4.39 -0.06
CA GLY A 140 8.79 -4.56 -1.32
C GLY A 140 9.33 -3.68 -2.44
N VAL A 141 9.01 -4.12 -3.65
CA VAL A 141 9.28 -3.40 -4.90
C VAL A 141 8.01 -3.34 -5.73
N GLY A 142 7.88 -2.30 -6.53
CA GLY A 142 6.70 -2.14 -7.38
C GLY A 142 6.93 -1.28 -8.59
N ILE A 143 5.94 -1.34 -9.47
CA ILE A 143 5.83 -0.50 -10.65
C ILE A 143 4.49 0.23 -10.63
N LEU A 144 4.52 1.46 -11.13
CA LEU A 144 3.35 2.33 -11.28
C LEU A 144 3.24 2.75 -12.74
N ASN A 145 2.04 2.61 -13.29
CA ASN A 145 1.70 3.13 -14.60
C ASN A 145 0.59 4.15 -14.40
N SER A 146 0.83 5.40 -14.79
CA SER A 146 -0.10 6.49 -14.59
C SER A 146 -0.45 7.15 -15.91
N ASP A 147 -1.74 7.33 -16.15
CA ASP A 147 -2.31 8.09 -17.24
C ASP A 147 -2.81 9.43 -16.67
N ILE A 148 -2.34 10.52 -17.22
CA ILE A 148 -2.59 11.88 -16.74
C ILE A 148 -3.37 12.62 -17.81
N LEU A 149 -4.53 13.16 -17.46
CA LEU A 149 -5.26 14.12 -18.25
C LEU A 149 -5.33 15.44 -17.49
N SER A 150 -4.74 16.46 -18.05
CA SER A 150 -4.84 17.83 -17.54
C SER A 150 -5.68 18.69 -18.47
N VAL A 151 -6.68 19.35 -17.91
CA VAL A 151 -7.51 20.34 -18.65
C VAL A 151 -7.16 21.73 -18.14
N LEU A 152 -6.61 22.56 -19.02
CA LEU A 152 -6.21 23.94 -18.71
C LEU A 152 -6.76 24.87 -19.77
N ASP A 153 -7.57 25.86 -19.37
CA ASP A 153 -8.20 26.83 -20.28
C ASP A 153 -8.90 26.15 -21.48
N GLY A 154 -9.62 25.03 -21.21
CA GLY A 154 -10.35 24.24 -22.23
C GLY A 154 -9.46 23.37 -23.12
N LYS A 155 -8.14 23.42 -22.97
CA LYS A 155 -7.20 22.56 -23.70
C LYS A 155 -6.90 21.31 -22.89
N ARG A 156 -6.91 20.16 -23.55
CA ARG A 156 -6.57 18.84 -22.98
C ARG A 156 -5.11 18.53 -23.28
N VAL A 157 -4.38 18.17 -22.24
CA VAL A 157 -3.01 17.66 -22.33
C VAL A 157 -2.97 16.30 -21.66
N THR A 158 -2.48 15.28 -22.37
CA THR A 158 -2.31 13.93 -21.85
C THR A 158 -0.84 13.59 -21.68
N ALA A 159 -0.53 12.78 -20.69
CA ALA A 159 0.81 12.26 -20.46
C ALA A 159 0.75 10.89 -19.78
N ASP A 160 1.65 9.99 -20.20
CA ASP A 160 1.85 8.70 -19.58
C ASP A 160 3.11 8.78 -18.71
N ARG A 161 3.01 8.22 -17.50
CA ARG A 161 4.12 8.16 -16.57
C ARG A 161 4.31 6.74 -16.07
N LYS A 162 5.56 6.25 -16.12
CA LYS A 162 5.97 4.99 -15.51
C LYS A 162 6.87 5.29 -14.31
N GLY A 163 6.57 4.67 -13.18
CA GLY A 163 7.34 4.78 -11.95
C GLY A 163 7.80 3.42 -11.45
N ARG A 164 8.84 3.43 -10.65
CA ARG A 164 9.28 2.28 -9.85
C ARG A 164 9.32 2.71 -8.41
N GLN A 165 8.98 1.81 -7.51
CA GLN A 165 9.02 2.07 -6.08
C GLN A 165 9.75 0.95 -5.34
N ILE A 166 10.42 1.34 -4.28
CA ILE A 166 11.02 0.44 -3.29
C ILE A 166 10.51 0.95 -1.95
N TYR A 167 10.06 0.05 -1.10
CA TYR A 167 9.59 0.39 0.23
C TYR A 167 9.98 -0.68 1.23
N GLY A 168 10.08 -0.28 2.50
CA GLY A 168 10.40 -1.19 3.57
C GLY A 168 10.13 -0.58 4.93
N THR A 169 9.91 -1.45 5.91
CA THR A 169 9.74 -1.07 7.30
C THR A 169 10.24 -2.18 8.21
N ILE A 170 10.74 -1.79 9.37
CA ILE A 170 11.13 -2.68 10.46
C ILE A 170 10.40 -2.17 11.70
N LYS A 171 9.72 -3.07 12.40
CA LYS A 171 9.00 -2.76 13.64
C LYS A 171 9.36 -3.76 14.72
N LEU A 172 9.70 -3.24 15.90
CA LEU A 172 9.80 -4.03 17.12
C LEU A 172 8.43 -4.05 17.79
N LYS A 173 7.99 -5.23 18.20
CA LYS A 173 6.79 -5.45 19.03
C LYS A 173 7.18 -6.07 20.33
N ASP A 174 6.54 -5.59 21.39
CA ASP A 174 6.55 -6.18 22.72
C ASP A 174 5.12 -6.67 23.01
N GLU A 175 4.91 -7.96 23.17
CA GLU A 175 3.61 -8.50 23.55
C GLU A 175 3.62 -8.68 25.07
N ILE A 176 2.95 -7.77 25.75
CA ILE A 176 2.73 -7.79 27.21
C ILE A 176 1.51 -8.65 27.51
#